data_45ff2195bec9476fa38a69268d8f3abe
#
_entry.id   45ff2195bec9476fa38a69268d8f3abe
#
_cell.length_a   1.000
_cell.length_b   1.000
_cell.length_c   1.000
_cell.angle_alpha   90.00
_cell.angle_beta   90.00
_cell.angle_gamma   90.00
#
_symmetry.space_group_name_H-M   'P 1'
#
loop_
_entity.id
_entity.type
_entity.pdbx_description
1 polymer ?
#
loop_
_entity_poly.entity_id
_entity_poly.type
_entity_poly.pdbx_seq_one_letter_code
_entity_poly.pdbx_strand_id
1 'polypeptide(L)'
;MHIKNTTSLCPTCLKPLDAKVYEEDGKVWIKKECPEHGEFKNTYWSDAELYDRVDQYDSLTQDLENPMVNKVAKCPQNCGICSEHESYTVLGLIDVTNRCNLKCPICFANAATSKKLFEPTQDEIRQMLRNLRGEKPVPTTAIQYAGGEPTVRKDLPDLIRMAKEEGFSHTQIATNGIRIAKKPGYAKELKEAGLNTVYLQFDGVTEEPYLIARSKNLLNVKLEAIAKCREAGLGVVIVPTVVKGVNDQQIGDIIRFAIANIDIVHGVNFQPVSFSGRTPSDQVEEQRITIPDFLDLVEEQTDGQIAKDDFYSATSVQPVSNFIGALRNEEPPVTLNCHQHCGSATYIFMDEGKIIPITRFIDIDKFLIFLTKYADKLEDGGFGIKSRVLASAAKNLPKIINEDEAPSGLDMKRILLDIFRTQSYDALGEFHVNSLLVSCMHFMDPFNFDTDRVKDCVIHYAVPDGRVIPFCTMNSIYRQGIEDEFSVPLNQKMTEFNDKTGKEEEDED
;
A
#
# COMPACT_ATOMS: atom_id res chain seq x y z
N MET A 1 3.82 -20.89 22.62
CA MET A 1 3.26 -22.03 21.81
C MET A 1 3.87 -21.98 20.39
N HIS A 2 4.17 -23.12 19.75
CA HIS A 2 4.65 -23.11 18.34
C HIS A 2 3.47 -22.82 17.40
N ILE A 3 3.63 -21.88 16.47
CA ILE A 3 2.62 -21.51 15.46
C ILE A 3 2.98 -22.17 14.12
N LYS A 4 4.10 -21.80 13.51
CA LYS A 4 4.52 -22.34 12.21
C LYS A 4 6.03 -22.34 12.01
N ASN A 5 6.50 -23.09 11.03
CA ASN A 5 7.84 -22.97 10.46
C ASN A 5 7.76 -22.22 9.14
N THR A 6 8.75 -21.39 8.85
CA THR A 6 8.85 -20.64 7.60
C THR A 6 10.32 -20.47 7.19
N THR A 7 10.56 -19.82 6.08
CA THR A 7 11.90 -19.33 5.70
C THR A 7 11.96 -17.83 5.93
N SER A 8 13.04 -17.38 6.58
CA SER A 8 13.34 -15.98 6.86
C SER A 8 14.70 -15.59 6.32
N LEU A 9 15.20 -14.40 6.67
CA LEU A 9 16.52 -13.91 6.26
C LEU A 9 17.44 -13.71 7.47
N CYS A 10 18.72 -13.92 7.28
CA CYS A 10 19.72 -13.37 8.18
C CYS A 10 19.75 -11.85 8.01
N PRO A 11 19.56 -11.05 9.06
CA PRO A 11 19.59 -9.59 8.92
C PRO A 11 20.95 -9.02 8.48
N THR A 12 22.03 -9.78 8.69
CA THR A 12 23.38 -9.34 8.37
C THR A 12 23.83 -9.73 6.96
N CYS A 13 23.64 -11.00 6.55
CA CYS A 13 24.13 -11.48 5.24
C CYS A 13 23.02 -11.78 4.23
N LEU A 14 21.76 -11.58 4.60
CA LEU A 14 20.54 -11.78 3.79
C LEU A 14 20.38 -13.23 3.25
N LYS A 15 21.15 -14.20 3.76
CA LYS A 15 20.97 -15.61 3.41
C LYS A 15 19.65 -16.13 3.96
N PRO A 16 18.89 -16.92 3.17
CA PRO A 16 17.69 -17.60 3.66
C PRO A 16 18.01 -18.58 4.80
N LEU A 17 17.20 -18.52 5.86
CA LEU A 17 17.32 -19.33 7.06
C LEU A 17 15.98 -19.99 7.39
N ASP A 18 16.01 -21.19 7.91
CA ASP A 18 14.82 -21.79 8.53
C ASP A 18 14.48 -20.99 9.80
N ALA A 19 13.21 -20.65 9.97
CA ALA A 19 12.73 -19.85 11.07
C ALA A 19 11.49 -20.49 11.73
N LYS A 20 11.30 -20.18 13.01
CA LYS A 20 10.13 -20.59 13.78
C LYS A 20 9.37 -19.37 14.22
N VAL A 21 8.06 -19.38 13.96
CA VAL A 21 7.10 -18.41 14.49
C VAL A 21 6.39 -19.06 15.67
N TYR A 22 6.35 -18.38 16.81
CA TYR A 22 5.78 -18.93 18.04
C TYR A 22 5.27 -17.82 18.96
N GLU A 23 4.32 -18.15 19.79
CA GLU A 23 3.76 -17.29 20.82
C GLU A 23 4.52 -17.48 22.12
N GLU A 24 4.90 -16.37 22.76
CA GLU A 24 5.49 -16.28 24.09
C GLU A 24 5.08 -14.95 24.73
N ASP A 25 4.58 -15.02 25.96
CA ASP A 25 4.15 -13.86 26.77
C ASP A 25 3.15 -12.94 26.05
N GLY A 26 2.16 -13.54 25.34
CA GLY A 26 1.11 -12.82 24.62
C GLY A 26 1.57 -12.14 23.34
N LYS A 27 2.80 -12.39 22.89
CA LYS A 27 3.36 -11.87 21.64
C LYS A 27 3.75 -12.99 20.71
N VAL A 28 3.76 -12.70 19.41
CA VAL A 28 4.28 -13.60 18.38
C VAL A 28 5.70 -13.18 18.01
N TRP A 29 6.60 -14.15 18.07
CA TRP A 29 8.02 -13.99 17.80
C TRP A 29 8.44 -14.78 16.58
N ILE A 30 9.44 -14.27 15.84
CA ILE A 30 10.16 -15.00 14.83
C ILE A 30 11.60 -15.25 15.30
N LYS A 31 12.01 -16.52 15.28
CA LYS A 31 13.35 -16.94 15.72
C LYS A 31 14.05 -17.72 14.60
N LYS A 32 15.34 -17.39 14.37
CA LYS A 32 16.19 -17.99 13.33
C LYS A 32 17.64 -17.98 13.77
N GLU A 33 18.44 -18.88 13.20
CA GLU A 33 19.86 -19.00 13.53
C GLU A 33 20.71 -19.02 12.25
N CYS A 34 21.66 -18.09 12.16
CA CYS A 34 22.63 -18.03 11.08
C CYS A 34 23.95 -18.67 11.54
N PRO A 35 24.51 -19.61 10.78
CA PRO A 35 25.79 -20.23 11.14
C PRO A 35 26.97 -19.25 11.28
N GLU A 36 26.89 -18.10 10.59
CA GLU A 36 27.94 -17.09 10.58
C GLU A 36 27.69 -15.94 11.57
N HIS A 37 26.40 -15.66 11.91
CA HIS A 37 26.01 -14.47 12.66
C HIS A 37 25.21 -14.76 13.93
N GLY A 38 24.99 -16.05 14.26
CA GLY A 38 24.29 -16.47 15.48
C GLY A 38 22.77 -16.37 15.42
N GLU A 39 22.16 -16.34 16.59
CA GLU A 39 20.72 -16.38 16.79
C GLU A 39 20.10 -14.97 16.71
N PHE A 40 18.93 -14.90 16.07
CA PHE A 40 18.07 -13.72 16.02
C PHE A 40 16.67 -14.08 16.53
N LYS A 41 16.15 -13.26 17.45
CA LYS A 41 14.78 -13.31 17.94
C LYS A 41 14.19 -11.91 17.83
N ASN A 42 13.12 -11.76 17.04
CA ASN A 42 12.50 -10.46 16.79
C ASN A 42 10.99 -10.53 16.95
N THR A 43 10.38 -9.41 17.34
CA THR A 43 8.92 -9.26 17.39
C THR A 43 8.37 -9.41 15.98
N TYR A 44 7.47 -10.40 15.80
CA TYR A 44 6.74 -10.62 14.56
C TYR A 44 5.36 -9.94 14.61
N TRP A 45 4.68 -10.04 15.77
CA TRP A 45 3.38 -9.43 16.03
C TRP A 45 3.22 -9.21 17.53
N SER A 46 2.79 -8.03 17.98
CA SER A 46 2.83 -7.67 19.41
C SER A 46 1.65 -8.18 20.23
N ASP A 47 0.64 -8.79 19.61
CA ASP A 47 -0.58 -9.31 20.25
C ASP A 47 -0.96 -10.65 19.60
N ALA A 48 -0.82 -11.74 20.37
CA ALA A 48 -1.08 -13.10 19.90
C ALA A 48 -2.56 -13.40 19.71
N GLU A 49 -3.46 -12.80 20.51
CA GLU A 49 -4.90 -12.99 20.37
C GLU A 49 -5.42 -12.34 19.09
N LEU A 50 -4.93 -11.13 18.79
CA LEU A 50 -5.26 -10.47 17.54
C LEU A 50 -4.65 -11.21 16.34
N TYR A 51 -3.45 -11.80 16.49
CA TYR A 51 -2.84 -12.62 15.45
C TYR A 51 -3.76 -13.77 15.06
N ASP A 52 -4.21 -14.57 16.04
CA ASP A 52 -5.12 -15.71 15.82
C ASP A 52 -6.48 -15.26 15.27
N ARG A 53 -7.00 -14.12 15.74
CA ARG A 53 -8.27 -13.56 15.23
C ARG A 53 -8.18 -13.18 13.76
N VAL A 54 -7.06 -12.63 13.33
CA VAL A 54 -6.86 -12.19 11.94
C VAL A 54 -6.68 -13.37 10.99
N ASP A 55 -6.21 -14.54 11.47
CA ASP A 55 -6.06 -15.76 10.66
C ASP A 55 -7.38 -16.23 10.03
N GLN A 56 -8.57 -15.91 10.62
CA GLN A 56 -9.86 -16.23 10.01
C GLN A 56 -10.09 -15.56 8.63
N TYR A 57 -9.35 -14.52 8.31
CA TYR A 57 -9.42 -13.80 7.03
C TYR A 57 -8.41 -14.32 6.01
N ASP A 58 -7.83 -15.49 6.25
CA ASP A 58 -6.99 -16.14 5.24
C ASP A 58 -7.80 -16.34 3.95
N SER A 59 -7.27 -15.82 2.86
CA SER A 59 -7.94 -15.86 1.56
C SER A 59 -7.50 -17.08 0.77
N LEU A 60 -8.39 -17.61 -0.05
CA LEU A 60 -8.07 -18.70 -0.96
C LEU A 60 -6.95 -18.26 -1.91
N THR A 61 -5.92 -19.09 -2.01
CA THR A 61 -4.84 -18.94 -2.98
C THR A 61 -5.40 -18.99 -4.40
N GLN A 62 -4.82 -18.23 -5.29
CA GLN A 62 -5.20 -18.25 -6.70
C GLN A 62 -3.95 -18.41 -7.56
N ASP A 63 -3.88 -19.52 -8.32
CA ASP A 63 -2.74 -19.85 -9.14
C ASP A 63 -2.57 -18.87 -10.31
N LEU A 64 -1.31 -18.48 -10.56
CA LEU A 64 -0.94 -17.72 -11.74
C LEU A 64 -0.94 -18.62 -12.98
N GLU A 65 -1.63 -18.20 -14.04
CA GLU A 65 -1.65 -18.93 -15.31
C GLU A 65 -0.35 -18.76 -16.10
N ASN A 66 0.33 -17.62 -15.93
CA ASN A 66 1.54 -17.29 -16.69
C ASN A 66 2.66 -16.76 -15.80
N PRO A 67 3.27 -17.61 -14.96
CA PRO A 67 4.39 -17.19 -14.12
C PRO A 67 5.54 -16.64 -14.97
N MET A 68 6.12 -15.52 -14.54
CA MET A 68 7.16 -14.79 -15.29
C MET A 68 8.55 -15.39 -15.07
N VAL A 69 8.74 -16.10 -13.98
CA VAL A 69 10.02 -16.71 -13.62
C VAL A 69 9.83 -18.20 -13.38
N ASN A 70 10.69 -19.01 -14.00
CA ASN A 70 10.74 -20.43 -13.69
C ASN A 70 11.35 -20.62 -12.30
N LYS A 71 10.74 -21.47 -11.49
CA LYS A 71 11.30 -21.86 -10.20
C LYS A 71 12.63 -22.58 -10.40
N VAL A 72 13.73 -21.92 -10.02
CA VAL A 72 15.08 -22.48 -10.10
C VAL A 72 15.67 -22.77 -8.71
N ALA A 73 15.17 -22.09 -7.68
CA ALA A 73 15.71 -22.14 -6.32
C ALA A 73 14.62 -21.99 -5.26
N LYS A 74 14.99 -22.21 -3.98
CA LYS A 74 14.09 -22.00 -2.84
C LYS A 74 13.78 -20.50 -2.70
N CYS A 75 12.49 -20.15 -2.49
CA CYS A 75 12.06 -18.78 -2.16
C CYS A 75 12.88 -18.24 -0.95
N PRO A 76 13.34 -16.99 -0.98
CA PRO A 76 13.15 -15.91 -1.95
C PRO A 76 14.28 -15.79 -3.00
N GLN A 77 15.07 -16.83 -3.23
CA GLN A 77 16.16 -16.81 -4.22
C GLN A 77 15.60 -16.76 -5.64
N ASN A 78 16.21 -15.97 -6.53
CA ASN A 78 15.74 -15.73 -7.89
C ASN A 78 14.25 -15.30 -7.93
N CYS A 79 13.89 -14.37 -7.04
CA CYS A 79 12.51 -13.94 -6.84
C CYS A 79 11.96 -13.19 -8.05
N GLY A 80 10.72 -13.46 -8.33
CA GLY A 80 9.84 -12.85 -9.31
C GLY A 80 8.49 -13.55 -9.15
N ILE A 81 7.46 -13.13 -9.88
CA ILE A 81 6.20 -13.87 -9.90
C ILE A 81 6.45 -15.24 -10.54
N CYS A 82 6.47 -16.29 -9.72
CA CYS A 82 6.76 -17.67 -10.10
C CYS A 82 5.55 -18.56 -9.77
N SER A 83 5.64 -19.87 -10.10
CA SER A 83 4.59 -20.85 -9.81
C SER A 83 4.31 -21.14 -8.33
N GLU A 84 5.12 -20.60 -7.41
CA GLU A 84 4.87 -20.67 -5.97
C GLU A 84 4.29 -19.37 -5.41
N HIS A 85 4.05 -18.37 -6.26
CA HIS A 85 3.39 -17.14 -5.88
C HIS A 85 1.88 -17.37 -5.97
N GLU A 86 1.16 -17.02 -4.91
CA GLU A 86 -0.22 -17.42 -4.67
C GLU A 86 -1.21 -16.25 -4.83
N SER A 87 -0.74 -15.14 -5.44
CA SER A 87 -1.55 -13.94 -5.66
C SER A 87 -1.14 -13.17 -6.91
N TYR A 88 -1.93 -12.16 -7.28
CA TYR A 88 -1.67 -11.27 -8.44
C TYR A 88 -1.20 -9.90 -8.00
N THR A 89 -0.71 -9.12 -8.96
CA THR A 89 -0.38 -7.73 -8.72
C THR A 89 -1.64 -6.86 -8.68
N VAL A 90 -2.02 -6.43 -7.48
CA VAL A 90 -3.06 -5.40 -7.28
C VAL A 90 -2.49 -4.01 -7.51
N LEU A 91 -1.29 -3.76 -7.00
CA LEU A 91 -0.58 -2.51 -7.19
C LEU A 91 0.83 -2.79 -7.74
N GLY A 92 1.06 -2.42 -8.99
CA GLY A 92 2.40 -2.40 -9.58
C GLY A 92 3.17 -1.16 -9.14
N LEU A 93 4.48 -1.30 -8.90
CA LEU A 93 5.39 -0.19 -8.65
C LEU A 93 6.48 -0.16 -9.70
N ILE A 94 6.87 1.05 -10.10
CA ILE A 94 8.06 1.28 -10.94
C ILE A 94 8.88 2.38 -10.30
N ASP A 95 10.14 2.05 -9.95
CA ASP A 95 11.11 3.04 -9.57
C ASP A 95 11.63 3.75 -10.82
N VAL A 96 11.22 4.98 -11.00
CA VAL A 96 11.56 5.75 -12.22
C VAL A 96 12.91 6.44 -12.13
N THR A 97 13.47 6.57 -10.91
CA THR A 97 14.79 7.14 -10.67
C THR A 97 15.27 6.84 -9.25
N ASN A 98 16.57 6.68 -9.05
CA ASN A 98 17.18 6.64 -7.71
C ASN A 98 17.63 8.04 -7.21
N ARG A 99 17.44 9.09 -8.02
CA ARG A 99 17.69 10.47 -7.58
C ARG A 99 16.63 10.91 -6.58
N CYS A 100 17.04 11.70 -5.60
CA CYS A 100 16.13 12.31 -4.64
C CYS A 100 16.67 13.69 -4.23
N ASN A 101 15.76 14.63 -4.00
CA ASN A 101 16.07 15.96 -3.47
C ASN A 101 16.12 16.00 -1.93
N LEU A 102 16.07 14.81 -1.26
CA LEU A 102 16.26 14.64 0.17
C LEU A 102 17.30 13.54 0.45
N LYS A 103 17.90 13.59 1.66
CA LYS A 103 18.82 12.57 2.20
C LYS A 103 18.32 12.07 3.55
N CYS A 104 17.12 11.50 3.55
CA CYS A 104 16.43 11.06 4.77
C CYS A 104 17.23 10.01 5.55
N PRO A 105 17.42 10.14 6.88
CA PRO A 105 17.99 9.07 7.71
C PRO A 105 17.16 7.79 7.64
N ILE A 106 15.84 7.91 7.66
CA ILE A 106 14.91 6.78 7.54
C ILE A 106 14.46 6.70 6.07
N CYS A 107 15.04 5.73 5.32
CA CYS A 107 14.74 5.55 3.90
C CYS A 107 15.00 4.09 3.47
N PHE A 108 13.94 3.32 3.30
CA PHE A 108 14.03 1.92 2.88
C PHE A 108 14.61 1.76 1.46
N ALA A 109 14.43 2.76 0.59
CA ALA A 109 14.96 2.74 -0.78
C ALA A 109 16.45 3.12 -0.85
N ASN A 110 17.06 3.58 0.24
CA ASN A 110 18.45 4.07 0.27
C ASN A 110 18.79 5.08 -0.85
N ALA A 111 17.83 5.88 -1.25
CA ALA A 111 17.95 6.81 -2.39
C ALA A 111 19.01 7.91 -2.19
N ALA A 112 19.52 8.45 -3.27
CA ALA A 112 20.51 9.53 -3.32
C ALA A 112 21.88 9.22 -2.64
N THR A 113 22.24 7.95 -2.51
CA THR A 113 23.52 7.52 -1.94
C THR A 113 24.51 6.98 -2.97
N SER A 114 24.01 6.48 -4.09
CA SER A 114 24.81 5.93 -5.18
C SER A 114 25.47 7.04 -6.03
N LYS A 115 26.70 6.80 -6.48
CA LYS A 115 27.36 7.61 -7.54
C LYS A 115 26.92 7.17 -8.95
N LYS A 116 26.00 6.23 -9.04
CA LYS A 116 25.42 5.72 -10.28
C LYS A 116 23.99 6.22 -10.41
N LEU A 117 23.52 6.41 -11.62
CA LEU A 117 22.17 6.81 -11.95
C LEU A 117 21.38 5.60 -12.44
N PHE A 118 20.42 5.16 -11.65
CA PHE A 118 19.35 4.28 -12.07
C PHE A 118 18.16 5.12 -12.52
N GLU A 119 17.91 5.16 -13.82
CA GLU A 119 16.79 5.92 -14.40
C GLU A 119 16.37 5.23 -15.70
N PRO A 120 15.44 4.26 -15.63
CA PRO A 120 14.99 3.52 -16.79
C PRO A 120 14.46 4.44 -17.89
N THR A 121 14.73 4.10 -19.14
CA THR A 121 14.21 4.81 -20.32
C THR A 121 12.70 4.69 -20.43
N GLN A 122 12.08 5.53 -21.22
CA GLN A 122 10.62 5.42 -21.48
C GLN A 122 10.24 4.07 -22.10
N ASP A 123 11.09 3.50 -22.98
CA ASP A 123 10.84 2.20 -23.59
C ASP A 123 10.91 1.06 -22.56
N GLU A 124 11.90 1.09 -21.65
CA GLU A 124 11.99 0.13 -20.54
C GLU A 124 10.77 0.25 -19.60
N ILE A 125 10.35 1.48 -19.28
CA ILE A 125 9.16 1.70 -18.45
C ILE A 125 7.90 1.18 -19.16
N ARG A 126 7.75 1.43 -20.47
CA ARG A 126 6.64 0.89 -21.26
C ARG A 126 6.63 -0.63 -21.25
N GLN A 127 7.79 -1.26 -21.32
CA GLN A 127 7.88 -2.72 -21.23
C GLN A 127 7.50 -3.23 -19.84
N MET A 128 7.94 -2.58 -18.77
CA MET A 128 7.54 -2.91 -17.40
C MET A 128 6.02 -2.78 -17.19
N LEU A 129 5.39 -1.72 -17.72
CA LEU A 129 3.94 -1.55 -17.70
C LEU A 129 3.23 -2.70 -18.42
N ARG A 130 3.73 -3.10 -19.61
CA ARG A 130 3.18 -4.22 -20.38
C ARG A 130 3.33 -5.55 -19.67
N ASN A 131 4.43 -5.78 -18.98
CA ASN A 131 4.62 -6.99 -18.18
C ASN A 131 3.54 -7.11 -17.09
N LEU A 132 3.27 -6.02 -16.34
CA LEU A 132 2.19 -5.97 -15.35
C LEU A 132 0.80 -6.17 -15.99
N ARG A 133 0.53 -5.54 -17.13
CA ARG A 133 -0.73 -5.72 -17.86
C ARG A 133 -0.89 -7.12 -18.48
N GLY A 134 0.23 -7.81 -18.67
CA GLY A 134 0.25 -9.17 -19.22
C GLY A 134 -0.03 -10.28 -18.20
N GLU A 135 -0.17 -9.97 -16.91
CA GLU A 135 -0.51 -10.95 -15.88
C GLU A 135 -1.87 -11.60 -16.12
N LYS A 136 -1.97 -12.91 -15.84
CA LYS A 136 -3.18 -13.70 -16.02
C LYS A 136 -3.49 -14.52 -14.77
N PRO A 137 -4.78 -14.72 -14.45
CA PRO A 137 -5.97 -14.33 -15.24
C PRO A 137 -6.35 -12.85 -15.09
N VAL A 138 -5.88 -12.15 -14.05
CA VAL A 138 -6.25 -10.75 -13.77
C VAL A 138 -5.08 -9.81 -14.08
N PRO A 139 -5.17 -8.95 -15.10
CA PRO A 139 -4.12 -7.98 -15.39
C PRO A 139 -4.09 -6.85 -14.36
N THR A 140 -2.90 -6.41 -13.98
CA THR A 140 -2.71 -5.27 -13.06
C THR A 140 -3.40 -4.01 -13.58
N THR A 141 -4.20 -3.34 -12.77
CA THR A 141 -4.96 -2.14 -13.14
C THR A 141 -4.51 -0.86 -12.46
N ALA A 142 -3.70 -0.97 -11.40
CA ALA A 142 -3.16 0.16 -10.64
C ALA A 142 -1.64 0.20 -10.70
N ILE A 143 -1.08 1.41 -10.89
CA ILE A 143 0.37 1.63 -10.95
C ILE A 143 0.78 2.79 -10.05
N GLN A 144 1.90 2.63 -9.34
CA GLN A 144 2.56 3.68 -8.58
C GLN A 144 3.96 3.95 -9.13
N TYR A 145 4.23 5.17 -9.55
CA TYR A 145 5.59 5.60 -9.81
C TYR A 145 6.25 6.03 -8.49
N ALA A 146 7.45 5.49 -8.27
CA ALA A 146 8.23 5.65 -7.05
C ALA A 146 9.73 5.78 -7.37
N GLY A 147 10.58 5.46 -6.42
CA GLY A 147 12.03 5.47 -6.52
C GLY A 147 12.66 6.31 -5.41
N GLY A 148 13.63 7.18 -5.74
CA GLY A 148 14.09 8.20 -4.83
C GLY A 148 13.00 9.26 -4.63
N GLU A 149 12.87 10.14 -5.62
CA GLU A 149 11.76 11.09 -5.71
C GLU A 149 11.31 11.19 -7.18
N PRO A 150 10.17 10.64 -7.56
CA PRO A 150 9.75 10.57 -8.95
C PRO A 150 9.57 11.95 -9.60
N THR A 151 9.21 12.97 -8.81
CA THR A 151 8.97 14.32 -9.34
C THR A 151 10.25 15.04 -9.77
N VAL A 152 11.46 14.56 -9.43
CA VAL A 152 12.70 15.14 -9.98
C VAL A 152 12.92 14.78 -11.45
N ARG A 153 12.24 13.73 -11.93
CA ARG A 153 12.25 13.32 -13.32
C ARG A 153 11.39 14.29 -14.15
N LYS A 154 11.98 14.89 -15.20
CA LYS A 154 11.31 15.95 -15.97
C LYS A 154 10.14 15.42 -16.81
N ASP A 155 10.24 14.20 -17.32
CA ASP A 155 9.25 13.53 -18.16
C ASP A 155 8.21 12.69 -17.38
N LEU A 156 8.10 12.86 -16.06
CA LEU A 156 7.11 12.16 -15.24
C LEU A 156 5.67 12.32 -15.78
N PRO A 157 5.21 13.51 -16.25
CA PRO A 157 3.88 13.62 -16.86
C PRO A 157 3.69 12.72 -18.10
N ASP A 158 4.75 12.50 -18.89
CA ASP A 158 4.68 11.60 -20.06
C ASP A 158 4.59 10.14 -19.64
N LEU A 159 5.28 9.74 -18.55
CA LEU A 159 5.16 8.41 -17.98
C LEU A 159 3.74 8.15 -17.43
N ILE A 160 3.09 9.16 -16.86
CA ILE A 160 1.70 9.05 -16.39
C ILE A 160 0.76 8.83 -17.58
N ARG A 161 0.91 9.60 -18.68
CA ARG A 161 0.14 9.39 -19.91
C ARG A 161 0.36 7.99 -20.49
N MET A 162 1.62 7.55 -20.50
CA MET A 162 2.00 6.21 -20.96
C MET A 162 1.28 5.10 -20.17
N ALA A 163 1.16 5.21 -18.85
CA ALA A 163 0.39 4.25 -18.06
C ALA A 163 -1.10 4.22 -18.47
N LYS A 164 -1.70 5.38 -18.76
CA LYS A 164 -3.08 5.44 -19.28
C LYS A 164 -3.21 4.81 -20.67
N GLU A 165 -2.25 5.04 -21.54
CA GLU A 165 -2.20 4.41 -22.87
C GLU A 165 -2.09 2.87 -22.80
N GLU A 166 -1.30 2.36 -21.85
CA GLU A 166 -1.16 0.91 -21.60
C GLU A 166 -2.35 0.31 -20.82
N GLY A 167 -3.40 1.12 -20.49
CA GLY A 167 -4.67 0.65 -19.93
C GLY A 167 -4.75 0.57 -18.42
N PHE A 168 -3.89 1.28 -17.69
CA PHE A 168 -4.02 1.40 -16.24
C PHE A 168 -5.16 2.37 -15.88
N SER A 169 -6.15 1.88 -15.14
CA SER A 169 -7.28 2.69 -14.68
C SER A 169 -6.89 3.64 -13.54
N HIS A 170 -5.95 3.21 -12.69
CA HIS A 170 -5.45 3.99 -11.56
C HIS A 170 -3.94 4.22 -11.65
N THR A 171 -3.53 5.49 -11.60
CA THR A 171 -2.12 5.90 -11.60
C THR A 171 -1.87 6.80 -10.41
N GLN A 172 -0.86 6.49 -9.60
CA GLN A 172 -0.46 7.30 -8.45
C GLN A 172 1.07 7.52 -8.41
N ILE A 173 1.52 8.51 -7.64
CA ILE A 173 2.94 8.76 -7.39
C ILE A 173 3.21 8.76 -5.89
N ALA A 174 4.28 8.11 -5.45
CA ALA A 174 4.80 8.23 -4.09
C ALA A 174 5.81 9.38 -4.07
N THR A 175 5.51 10.46 -3.32
CA THR A 175 6.33 11.70 -3.38
C THR A 175 6.48 12.36 -2.01
N ASN A 176 7.61 13.06 -1.85
CA ASN A 176 7.82 13.94 -0.71
C ASN A 176 7.08 15.30 -0.83
N GLY A 177 6.49 15.60 -1.99
CA GLY A 177 5.63 16.77 -2.23
C GLY A 177 6.38 18.09 -2.48
N ILE A 178 7.70 18.12 -2.38
CA ILE A 178 8.47 19.39 -2.49
C ILE A 178 8.22 20.09 -3.84
N ARG A 179 8.26 19.35 -4.94
CA ARG A 179 8.03 19.93 -6.27
C ARG A 179 6.60 20.37 -6.48
N ILE A 180 5.62 19.62 -5.93
CA ILE A 180 4.21 20.01 -5.97
C ILE A 180 3.99 21.33 -5.24
N ALA A 181 4.59 21.48 -4.06
CA ALA A 181 4.49 22.72 -3.27
C ALA A 181 5.18 23.91 -3.95
N LYS A 182 6.36 23.70 -4.58
CA LYS A 182 7.22 24.81 -5.06
C LYS A 182 6.98 25.21 -6.52
N LYS A 183 6.65 24.27 -7.42
CA LYS A 183 6.46 24.57 -8.86
C LYS A 183 4.99 24.96 -9.13
N PRO A 184 4.72 26.24 -9.47
CA PRO A 184 3.37 26.66 -9.81
C PRO A 184 2.77 25.82 -10.95
N GLY A 185 1.50 25.41 -10.79
CA GLY A 185 0.75 24.67 -11.81
C GLY A 185 1.15 23.19 -11.95
N TYR A 186 2.15 22.69 -11.19
CA TYR A 186 2.64 21.31 -11.37
C TYR A 186 1.58 20.25 -10.96
N ALA A 187 0.81 20.46 -9.90
CA ALA A 187 -0.28 19.56 -9.54
C ALA A 187 -1.31 19.45 -10.67
N LYS A 188 -1.64 20.58 -11.32
CA LYS A 188 -2.54 20.61 -12.49
C LYS A 188 -1.94 19.86 -13.69
N GLU A 189 -0.65 20.07 -13.97
CA GLU A 189 0.08 19.34 -15.03
C GLU A 189 0.01 17.82 -14.83
N LEU A 190 0.20 17.33 -13.60
CA LEU A 190 0.07 15.91 -13.25
C LEU A 190 -1.38 15.41 -13.40
N LYS A 191 -2.36 16.20 -12.96
CA LYS A 191 -3.79 15.87 -13.12
C LYS A 191 -4.18 15.74 -14.59
N GLU A 192 -3.77 16.69 -15.43
CA GLU A 192 -4.01 16.70 -16.87
C GLU A 192 -3.29 15.55 -17.60
N ALA A 193 -2.16 15.08 -17.07
CA ALA A 193 -1.49 13.87 -17.55
C ALA A 193 -2.24 12.59 -17.22
N GLY A 194 -3.24 12.62 -16.32
CA GLY A 194 -4.06 11.48 -15.94
C GLY A 194 -3.73 10.90 -14.56
N LEU A 195 -2.95 11.60 -13.72
CA LEU A 195 -2.71 11.17 -12.34
C LEU A 195 -4.01 11.16 -11.56
N ASN A 196 -4.27 10.07 -10.83
CA ASN A 196 -5.44 9.92 -9.98
C ASN A 196 -5.16 10.35 -8.53
N THR A 197 -4.02 9.97 -7.98
CA THR A 197 -3.72 10.14 -6.55
C THR A 197 -2.26 10.52 -6.31
N VAL A 198 -2.05 11.45 -5.39
CA VAL A 198 -0.76 11.74 -4.79
C VAL A 198 -0.63 10.97 -3.49
N TYR A 199 0.27 10.01 -3.43
CA TYR A 199 0.63 9.25 -2.25
C TYR A 199 1.74 10.03 -1.52
N LEU A 200 1.29 10.97 -0.65
CA LEU A 200 2.14 12.01 -0.06
C LEU A 200 2.77 11.55 1.25
N GLN A 201 4.07 11.45 1.30
CA GLN A 201 4.79 11.25 2.56
C GLN A 201 4.42 12.36 3.55
N PHE A 202 3.97 11.99 4.78
CA PHE A 202 3.46 12.92 5.79
C PHE A 202 3.69 12.35 7.19
N ASP A 203 4.79 12.72 7.86
CA ASP A 203 5.23 12.03 9.09
C ASP A 203 4.63 12.60 10.38
N GLY A 204 3.95 13.74 10.34
CA GLY A 204 3.35 14.34 11.54
C GLY A 204 2.71 15.70 11.29
N VAL A 205 2.03 16.22 12.31
CA VAL A 205 1.41 17.55 12.32
C VAL A 205 2.27 18.62 13.01
N THR A 206 3.48 18.22 13.45
CA THR A 206 4.51 19.12 14.01
C THR A 206 5.81 19.00 13.22
N GLU A 207 6.79 19.87 13.51
CA GLU A 207 8.06 19.91 12.79
C GLU A 207 9.02 18.77 13.18
N GLU A 208 8.95 18.31 14.41
CA GLU A 208 9.93 17.40 15.02
C GLU A 208 10.06 16.06 14.27
N PRO A 209 9.00 15.34 13.91
CA PRO A 209 9.11 14.10 13.15
C PRO A 209 9.89 14.27 11.84
N TYR A 210 9.70 15.39 11.15
CA TYR A 210 10.42 15.66 9.90
C TYR A 210 11.90 15.93 10.13
N LEU A 211 12.27 16.63 11.18
CA LEU A 211 13.67 16.87 11.53
C LEU A 211 14.40 15.55 11.82
N ILE A 212 13.76 14.65 12.55
CA ILE A 212 14.34 13.35 12.88
C ILE A 212 14.37 12.42 11.68
N ALA A 213 13.21 12.18 11.04
CA ALA A 213 13.10 11.17 10.00
C ALA A 213 13.62 11.63 8.64
N ARG A 214 13.63 12.96 8.35
CA ARG A 214 13.96 13.53 7.03
C ARG A 214 15.13 14.51 7.05
N SER A 215 15.68 14.84 8.23
CA SER A 215 16.74 15.85 8.46
C SER A 215 16.39 17.24 7.93
N LYS A 216 15.09 17.55 7.78
CA LYS A 216 14.62 18.83 7.26
C LYS A 216 13.19 19.08 7.73
N ASN A 217 12.88 20.30 8.17
CA ASN A 217 11.51 20.68 8.43
C ASN A 217 10.71 20.74 7.11
N LEU A 218 9.75 19.86 6.96
CA LEU A 218 8.91 19.74 5.76
C LEU A 218 7.43 20.01 6.01
N LEU A 219 7.01 20.34 7.23
CA LEU A 219 5.60 20.50 7.56
C LEU A 219 4.89 21.49 6.63
N ASN A 220 5.44 22.71 6.51
CA ASN A 220 4.85 23.72 5.62
C ASN A 220 4.84 23.29 4.15
N VAL A 221 5.82 22.51 3.71
CA VAL A 221 5.87 21.94 2.35
C VAL A 221 4.69 20.96 2.16
N LYS A 222 4.37 20.13 3.17
CA LYS A 222 3.24 19.19 3.09
C LYS A 222 1.91 19.92 3.01
N LEU A 223 1.72 20.93 3.84
CA LEU A 223 0.50 21.75 3.84
C LEU A 223 0.31 22.46 2.49
N GLU A 224 1.37 23.05 1.95
CA GLU A 224 1.33 23.69 0.62
C GLU A 224 1.09 22.68 -0.51
N ALA A 225 1.71 21.49 -0.47
CA ALA A 225 1.46 20.45 -1.45
C ALA A 225 -0.01 20.01 -1.46
N ILE A 226 -0.63 19.81 -0.28
CA ILE A 226 -2.06 19.49 -0.15
C ILE A 226 -2.92 20.62 -0.70
N ALA A 227 -2.58 21.89 -0.41
CA ALA A 227 -3.29 23.05 -0.95
C ALA A 227 -3.24 23.09 -2.49
N LYS A 228 -2.05 22.84 -3.09
CA LYS A 228 -1.89 22.78 -4.56
C LYS A 228 -2.64 21.60 -5.18
N CYS A 229 -2.69 20.46 -4.51
CA CYS A 229 -3.50 19.32 -4.94
C CYS A 229 -5.01 19.69 -4.90
N ARG A 230 -5.47 20.37 -3.86
CA ARG A 230 -6.86 20.86 -3.74
C ARG A 230 -7.22 21.82 -4.88
N GLU A 231 -6.36 22.79 -5.18
CA GLU A 231 -6.54 23.72 -6.31
C GLU A 231 -6.68 22.98 -7.66
N ALA A 232 -5.97 21.87 -7.81
CA ALA A 232 -5.96 21.05 -9.03
C ALA A 232 -7.05 19.96 -9.06
N GLY A 233 -7.79 19.74 -8.00
CA GLY A 233 -8.71 18.60 -7.86
C GLY A 233 -8.01 17.24 -7.93
N LEU A 234 -6.79 17.16 -7.40
CA LEU A 234 -5.95 15.95 -7.42
C LEU A 234 -5.92 15.31 -6.03
N GLY A 235 -6.62 14.17 -5.86
CA GLY A 235 -6.76 13.47 -4.59
C GLY A 235 -5.43 13.11 -3.92
N VAL A 236 -5.41 13.14 -2.59
CA VAL A 236 -4.25 12.87 -1.75
C VAL A 236 -4.53 11.71 -0.80
N VAL A 237 -3.57 10.81 -0.66
CA VAL A 237 -3.46 9.87 0.46
C VAL A 237 -2.20 10.26 1.22
N ILE A 238 -2.33 10.57 2.51
CA ILE A 238 -1.16 10.88 3.34
C ILE A 238 -0.57 9.61 3.94
N VAL A 239 0.77 9.57 4.00
CA VAL A 239 1.52 8.34 4.30
C VAL A 239 2.55 8.61 5.39
N PRO A 240 2.18 8.41 6.66
CA PRO A 240 3.13 8.48 7.76
C PRO A 240 4.01 7.22 7.84
N THR A 241 5.33 7.41 7.91
CA THR A 241 6.22 6.34 8.38
C THR A 241 6.21 6.39 9.90
N VAL A 242 5.61 5.40 10.56
CA VAL A 242 5.46 5.39 12.02
C VAL A 242 6.69 4.77 12.66
N VAL A 243 7.35 5.56 13.53
CA VAL A 243 8.56 5.17 14.26
C VAL A 243 8.33 5.43 15.74
N LYS A 244 8.48 4.40 16.55
CA LYS A 244 8.29 4.50 18.01
C LYS A 244 9.27 5.51 18.62
N GLY A 245 8.75 6.41 19.42
CA GLY A 245 9.52 7.50 20.02
C GLY A 245 9.80 8.70 19.10
N VAL A 246 9.28 8.69 17.87
CA VAL A 246 9.44 9.81 16.91
C VAL A 246 8.09 10.46 16.59
N ASN A 247 7.11 9.70 16.17
CA ASN A 247 5.80 10.21 15.76
C ASN A 247 4.62 9.30 16.12
N ASP A 248 4.86 8.23 16.84
CA ASP A 248 3.83 7.31 17.32
C ASP A 248 2.81 8.01 18.24
N GLN A 249 3.19 9.08 18.92
CA GLN A 249 2.30 9.91 19.72
C GLN A 249 1.42 10.89 18.91
N GLN A 250 1.57 10.97 17.57
CA GLN A 250 0.81 11.88 16.71
C GLN A 250 -0.21 11.16 15.82
N ILE A 251 -0.44 9.86 16.01
CA ILE A 251 -1.34 9.06 15.15
C ILE A 251 -2.76 9.65 15.17
N GLY A 252 -3.31 9.92 16.34
CA GLY A 252 -4.64 10.52 16.48
C GLY A 252 -4.72 11.93 15.87
N ASP A 253 -3.66 12.74 16.01
CA ASP A 253 -3.61 14.08 15.42
C ASP A 253 -3.53 14.04 13.90
N ILE A 254 -2.80 13.07 13.33
CA ILE A 254 -2.75 12.86 11.87
C ILE A 254 -4.13 12.44 11.36
N ILE A 255 -4.86 11.57 12.07
CA ILE A 255 -6.23 11.19 11.71
C ILE A 255 -7.16 12.42 11.74
N ARG A 256 -7.11 13.22 12.82
CA ARG A 256 -7.89 14.46 12.93
C ARG A 256 -7.54 15.46 11.82
N PHE A 257 -6.27 15.61 11.48
CA PHE A 257 -5.83 16.44 10.37
C PHE A 257 -6.40 15.95 9.03
N ALA A 258 -6.38 14.64 8.77
CA ALA A 258 -6.91 14.07 7.54
C ALA A 258 -8.42 14.28 7.42
N ILE A 259 -9.18 14.06 8.50
CA ILE A 259 -10.62 14.33 8.55
C ILE A 259 -10.92 15.81 8.29
N ALA A 260 -10.16 16.73 8.88
CA ALA A 260 -10.34 18.17 8.64
C ALA A 260 -10.05 18.58 7.20
N ASN A 261 -9.42 17.73 6.40
CA ASN A 261 -9.11 17.92 4.98
C ASN A 261 -9.73 16.86 4.07
N ILE A 262 -10.85 16.25 4.49
CA ILE A 262 -11.50 15.12 3.79
C ILE A 262 -11.95 15.48 2.35
N ASP A 263 -12.10 16.76 2.06
CA ASP A 263 -12.41 17.29 0.72
C ASP A 263 -11.32 16.94 -0.31
N ILE A 264 -10.10 16.66 0.14
CA ILE A 264 -8.96 16.34 -0.73
C ILE A 264 -8.12 15.15 -0.24
N VAL A 265 -8.06 14.92 1.08
CA VAL A 265 -7.38 13.77 1.68
C VAL A 265 -8.38 12.63 1.83
N HIS A 266 -8.24 11.61 0.98
CA HIS A 266 -9.18 10.48 0.94
C HIS A 266 -8.72 9.27 1.76
N GLY A 267 -7.52 9.31 2.31
CA GLY A 267 -7.01 8.25 3.17
C GLY A 267 -5.73 8.60 3.89
N VAL A 268 -5.51 7.87 4.98
CA VAL A 268 -4.24 7.83 5.70
C VAL A 268 -3.76 6.39 5.69
N ASN A 269 -2.57 6.15 5.12
CA ASN A 269 -1.96 4.84 5.16
C ASN A 269 -0.71 4.87 6.05
N PHE A 270 -0.87 4.51 7.30
CA PHE A 270 0.24 4.40 8.24
C PHE A 270 1.14 3.23 7.88
N GLN A 271 2.44 3.46 7.89
CA GLN A 271 3.44 2.44 7.57
C GLN A 271 4.43 2.33 8.74
N PRO A 272 4.30 1.32 9.60
CA PRO A 272 5.34 0.99 10.55
C PRO A 272 6.70 0.93 9.87
N VAL A 273 7.71 1.48 10.52
CA VAL A 273 9.06 1.57 9.96
C VAL A 273 9.59 0.18 9.57
N SER A 274 10.13 0.07 8.36
CA SER A 274 10.88 -1.10 7.89
C SER A 274 12.38 -0.83 8.04
N PHE A 275 13.09 -1.75 8.70
CA PHE A 275 14.54 -1.67 8.95
C PHE A 275 15.31 -2.22 7.74
N SER A 276 15.08 -1.58 6.59
CA SER A 276 15.72 -1.86 5.31
C SER A 276 16.41 -0.61 4.78
N GLY A 277 17.28 -0.77 3.79
CA GLY A 277 17.97 0.34 3.12
C GLY A 277 18.89 1.10 4.08
N ARG A 278 18.60 2.40 4.30
CA ARG A 278 19.39 3.29 5.18
C ARG A 278 18.79 3.44 6.59
N THR A 279 17.66 2.80 6.84
CA THR A 279 17.02 2.87 8.17
C THR A 279 17.95 2.28 9.21
N PRO A 280 18.31 3.02 10.29
CA PRO A 280 19.16 2.49 11.35
C PRO A 280 18.58 1.23 11.97
N SER A 281 19.41 0.22 12.23
CA SER A 281 18.99 -1.10 12.72
C SER A 281 19.66 -1.52 14.03
N ASP A 282 20.20 -0.58 14.76
CA ASP A 282 20.82 -0.78 16.08
C ASP A 282 19.81 -0.81 17.23
N GLN A 283 18.58 -0.33 17.01
CA GLN A 283 17.49 -0.26 17.98
C GLN A 283 16.17 -0.83 17.42
N VAL A 284 16.25 -1.95 16.70
CA VAL A 284 15.09 -2.54 16.01
C VAL A 284 13.92 -2.82 16.95
N GLU A 285 14.18 -3.47 18.08
CA GLU A 285 13.12 -3.86 19.02
C GLU A 285 12.53 -2.66 19.78
N GLU A 286 13.34 -1.64 20.07
CA GLU A 286 12.88 -0.42 20.72
C GLU A 286 12.03 0.47 19.81
N GLN A 287 12.35 0.50 18.52
CA GLN A 287 11.70 1.37 17.55
C GLN A 287 10.62 0.68 16.71
N ARG A 288 10.52 -0.65 16.79
CA ARG A 288 9.52 -1.42 16.05
C ARG A 288 8.11 -1.12 16.56
N ILE A 289 7.22 -0.93 15.59
CA ILE A 289 5.76 -0.92 15.75
C ILE A 289 5.21 -2.02 14.85
N THR A 290 4.28 -2.78 15.36
CA THR A 290 3.49 -3.75 14.59
C THR A 290 2.05 -3.23 14.43
N ILE A 291 1.20 -3.92 13.67
CA ILE A 291 -0.19 -3.50 13.49
C ILE A 291 -0.93 -3.43 14.83
N PRO A 292 -0.84 -4.42 15.75
CA PRO A 292 -1.50 -4.30 17.06
C PRO A 292 -1.08 -3.05 17.86
N ASP A 293 0.23 -2.75 17.90
CA ASP A 293 0.71 -1.54 18.58
C ASP A 293 0.10 -0.26 17.98
N PHE A 294 -0.02 -0.23 16.65
CA PHE A 294 -0.66 0.88 15.95
C PHE A 294 -2.15 1.00 16.32
N LEU A 295 -2.87 -0.12 16.38
CA LEU A 295 -4.29 -0.13 16.72
C LEU A 295 -4.55 0.33 18.17
N ASP A 296 -3.71 -0.10 19.10
CA ASP A 296 -3.76 0.35 20.50
C ASP A 296 -3.54 1.87 20.60
N LEU A 297 -2.58 2.40 19.85
CA LEU A 297 -2.31 3.85 19.79
C LEU A 297 -3.45 4.65 19.13
N VAL A 298 -4.11 4.08 18.11
CA VAL A 298 -5.30 4.72 17.52
C VAL A 298 -6.42 4.81 18.54
N GLU A 299 -6.72 3.72 19.25
CA GLU A 299 -7.78 3.70 20.26
C GLU A 299 -7.47 4.69 21.40
N GLU A 300 -6.27 4.67 21.94
CA GLU A 300 -5.83 5.60 22.98
C GLU A 300 -5.94 7.05 22.52
N GLN A 301 -5.37 7.40 21.36
CA GLN A 301 -5.24 8.79 20.90
C GLN A 301 -6.52 9.35 20.26
N THR A 302 -7.54 8.52 20.05
CA THR A 302 -8.88 8.94 19.61
C THR A 302 -9.92 8.87 20.73
N ASP A 303 -9.46 8.72 21.99
CA ASP A 303 -10.34 8.59 23.17
C ASP A 303 -11.40 7.48 23.00
N GLY A 304 -11.01 6.36 22.37
CA GLY A 304 -11.87 5.21 22.11
C GLY A 304 -12.94 5.44 21.01
N GLN A 305 -12.90 6.57 20.28
CA GLN A 305 -13.83 6.79 19.17
C GLN A 305 -13.58 5.79 18.03
N ILE A 306 -12.32 5.43 17.81
CA ILE A 306 -11.93 4.34 16.90
C ILE A 306 -11.32 3.25 17.78
N ALA A 307 -12.00 2.14 17.93
CA ALA A 307 -11.50 1.00 18.70
C ALA A 307 -10.64 0.07 17.83
N LYS A 308 -9.80 -0.72 18.48
CA LYS A 308 -9.01 -1.79 17.84
C LYS A 308 -9.88 -2.74 17.01
N ASP A 309 -11.08 -3.03 17.51
CA ASP A 309 -12.05 -3.94 16.86
C ASP A 309 -12.76 -3.31 15.65
N ASP A 310 -12.58 -2.03 15.40
CA ASP A 310 -13.12 -1.37 14.20
C ASP A 310 -12.27 -1.66 12.94
N PHE A 311 -11.10 -2.28 13.10
CA PHE A 311 -10.19 -2.58 12.00
C PHE A 311 -10.30 -4.02 11.53
N TYR A 312 -10.30 -4.19 10.21
CA TYR A 312 -10.34 -5.47 9.52
C TYR A 312 -9.09 -5.68 8.67
N SER A 313 -8.68 -6.93 8.50
CA SER A 313 -7.61 -7.27 7.56
C SER A 313 -7.96 -6.80 6.14
N ALA A 314 -6.95 -6.40 5.37
CA ALA A 314 -7.14 -6.02 3.98
C ALA A 314 -7.80 -7.13 3.14
N THR A 315 -7.58 -8.39 3.49
CA THR A 315 -8.19 -9.56 2.81
C THR A 315 -9.67 -9.71 3.06
N SER A 316 -10.18 -9.16 4.17
CA SER A 316 -11.60 -9.27 4.54
C SER A 316 -12.56 -8.71 3.49
N VAL A 317 -12.09 -7.81 2.62
CA VAL A 317 -12.94 -7.20 1.58
C VAL A 317 -13.04 -8.03 0.29
N GLN A 318 -12.37 -9.19 0.18
CA GLN A 318 -12.45 -10.07 -0.98
C GLN A 318 -13.90 -10.46 -1.36
N PRO A 319 -14.82 -10.76 -0.42
CA PRO A 319 -16.22 -10.99 -0.73
C PRO A 319 -16.93 -9.85 -1.48
N VAL A 320 -16.48 -8.59 -1.29
CA VAL A 320 -17.02 -7.45 -2.03
C VAL A 320 -16.65 -7.54 -3.50
N SER A 321 -15.39 -7.84 -3.79
CA SER A 321 -14.89 -8.00 -5.15
C SER A 321 -15.53 -9.19 -5.87
N ASN A 322 -15.63 -10.35 -5.20
CA ASN A 322 -16.26 -11.54 -5.72
C ASN A 322 -17.74 -11.27 -6.06
N PHE A 323 -18.47 -10.62 -5.15
CA PHE A 323 -19.87 -10.27 -5.41
C PHE A 323 -20.04 -9.33 -6.61
N ILE A 324 -19.16 -8.34 -6.78
CA ILE A 324 -19.19 -7.42 -7.94
C ILE A 324 -18.90 -8.20 -9.23
N GLY A 325 -17.91 -9.08 -9.24
CA GLY A 325 -17.59 -9.94 -10.38
C GLY A 325 -18.78 -10.82 -10.78
N ALA A 326 -19.33 -11.57 -9.82
CA ALA A 326 -20.49 -12.43 -10.03
C ALA A 326 -21.72 -11.65 -10.54
N LEU A 327 -21.94 -10.43 -10.01
CA LEU A 327 -23.05 -9.57 -10.44
C LEU A 327 -22.91 -9.11 -11.88
N ARG A 328 -21.67 -8.86 -12.35
CA ARG A 328 -21.34 -8.47 -13.73
C ARG A 328 -21.20 -9.67 -14.65
N ASN A 329 -21.07 -10.87 -14.14
CA ASN A 329 -20.67 -12.07 -14.84
C ASN A 329 -19.28 -11.92 -15.50
N GLU A 330 -18.36 -11.37 -14.70
CA GLU A 330 -16.97 -11.11 -15.03
C GLU A 330 -16.08 -11.62 -13.88
N GLU A 331 -14.78 -11.76 -14.12
CA GLU A 331 -13.81 -12.00 -13.05
C GLU A 331 -13.87 -10.88 -11.99
N PRO A 332 -13.56 -11.16 -10.74
CA PRO A 332 -13.48 -10.13 -9.71
C PRO A 332 -12.57 -8.98 -10.15
N PRO A 333 -12.99 -7.72 -10.04
CA PRO A 333 -12.20 -6.59 -10.54
C PRO A 333 -10.86 -6.40 -9.84
N VAL A 334 -10.75 -6.91 -8.62
CA VAL A 334 -9.53 -6.92 -7.79
C VAL A 334 -9.55 -8.19 -6.95
N THR A 335 -8.42 -8.89 -6.88
CA THR A 335 -8.25 -10.02 -5.97
C THR A 335 -7.32 -9.58 -4.83
N LEU A 336 -7.90 -9.37 -3.64
CA LEU A 336 -7.17 -9.00 -2.44
C LEU A 336 -6.88 -10.26 -1.60
N ASN A 337 -6.06 -11.13 -2.13
CA ASN A 337 -5.58 -12.35 -1.48
C ASN A 337 -4.17 -12.19 -0.89
N CYS A 338 -3.83 -10.97 -0.44
CA CYS A 338 -2.59 -10.77 0.31
C CYS A 338 -2.65 -11.52 1.65
N HIS A 339 -1.50 -11.80 2.22
CA HIS A 339 -1.43 -12.39 3.55
C HIS A 339 -2.17 -11.52 4.57
N GLN A 340 -3.02 -12.12 5.39
CA GLN A 340 -3.95 -11.43 6.30
C GLN A 340 -3.26 -10.51 7.33
N HIS A 341 -1.99 -10.78 7.67
CA HIS A 341 -1.20 -9.97 8.60
C HIS A 341 -0.40 -8.82 7.91
N CYS A 342 -0.63 -8.56 6.61
CA CYS A 342 0.09 -7.49 5.90
C CYS A 342 -0.52 -6.12 6.09
N GLY A 343 -1.83 -6.03 6.30
CA GLY A 343 -2.52 -4.76 6.42
C GLY A 343 -3.84 -4.85 7.15
N SER A 344 -4.22 -3.74 7.77
CA SER A 344 -5.50 -3.57 8.45
C SER A 344 -6.09 -2.20 8.13
N ALA A 345 -7.41 -2.11 8.01
CA ALA A 345 -8.07 -0.87 7.62
C ALA A 345 -9.48 -0.73 8.20
N THR A 346 -9.93 0.52 8.30
CA THR A 346 -11.32 0.88 8.57
C THR A 346 -11.71 2.13 7.80
N TYR A 347 -13.00 2.32 7.57
CA TYR A 347 -13.56 3.59 7.12
C TYR A 347 -14.14 4.35 8.29
N ILE A 348 -13.86 5.63 8.36
CA ILE A 348 -14.39 6.52 9.37
C ILE A 348 -15.13 7.70 8.74
N PHE A 349 -16.11 8.21 9.46
CA PHE A 349 -16.94 9.33 9.09
C PHE A 349 -16.87 10.39 10.17
N MET A 350 -17.22 11.62 9.83
CA MET A 350 -17.36 12.71 10.80
C MET A 350 -18.83 13.14 10.88
N ASP A 351 -19.39 13.17 12.07
CA ASP A 351 -20.72 13.70 12.33
C ASP A 351 -20.74 14.49 13.64
N GLU A 352 -21.22 15.73 13.61
CA GLU A 352 -21.31 16.62 14.77
C GLU A 352 -20.04 16.69 15.64
N GLY A 353 -18.85 16.59 15.00
CA GLY A 353 -17.55 16.63 15.67
C GLY A 353 -17.10 15.29 16.29
N LYS A 354 -17.81 14.20 16.06
CA LYS A 354 -17.47 12.85 16.48
C LYS A 354 -16.98 12.02 15.30
N ILE A 355 -16.01 11.16 15.57
CA ILE A 355 -15.55 10.15 14.60
C ILE A 355 -16.44 8.93 14.73
N ILE A 356 -17.02 8.48 13.62
CA ILE A 356 -17.89 7.30 13.57
C ILE A 356 -17.27 6.27 12.63
N PRO A 357 -16.67 5.17 13.14
CA PRO A 357 -16.24 4.04 12.33
C PRO A 357 -17.42 3.35 11.64
N ILE A 358 -17.21 2.82 10.44
CA ILE A 358 -18.22 2.10 9.66
C ILE A 358 -18.86 0.94 10.43
N THR A 359 -18.10 0.32 11.32
CA THR A 359 -18.50 -0.81 12.17
C THR A 359 -19.59 -0.45 13.19
N ARG A 360 -19.78 0.85 13.49
CA ARG A 360 -20.84 1.29 14.42
C ARG A 360 -22.23 1.15 13.82
N PHE A 361 -22.34 1.27 12.49
CA PHE A 361 -23.64 1.20 11.81
C PHE A 361 -23.75 0.09 10.76
N ILE A 362 -22.64 -0.63 10.46
CA ILE A 362 -22.66 -1.83 9.62
C ILE A 362 -22.02 -2.98 10.40
N ASP A 363 -22.77 -4.07 10.59
CA ASP A 363 -22.21 -5.34 11.06
C ASP A 363 -21.40 -5.97 9.91
N ILE A 364 -20.08 -5.69 9.91
CA ILE A 364 -19.18 -6.06 8.81
C ILE A 364 -19.15 -7.57 8.60
N ASP A 365 -19.09 -8.37 9.66
CA ASP A 365 -19.04 -9.84 9.54
C ASP A 365 -20.31 -10.38 8.88
N LYS A 366 -21.48 -9.92 9.30
CA LYS A 366 -22.73 -10.30 8.64
C LYS A 366 -22.81 -9.79 7.22
N PHE A 367 -22.26 -8.61 6.94
CA PHE A 367 -22.22 -8.03 5.59
C PHE A 367 -21.35 -8.87 4.66
N LEU A 368 -20.16 -9.27 5.08
CA LEU A 368 -19.26 -10.11 4.29
C LEU A 368 -19.87 -11.50 4.02
N ILE A 369 -20.44 -12.15 5.06
CA ILE A 369 -21.17 -13.43 4.91
C ILE A 369 -22.34 -13.28 3.93
N PHE A 370 -23.06 -12.16 4.02
CA PHE A 370 -24.16 -11.85 3.11
C PHE A 370 -23.66 -11.75 1.66
N LEU A 371 -22.57 -11.03 1.39
CA LEU A 371 -21.99 -10.88 0.06
C LEU A 371 -21.51 -12.21 -0.53
N THR A 372 -20.77 -13.01 0.25
CA THR A 372 -20.35 -14.36 -0.15
C THR A 372 -21.54 -15.21 -0.59
N LYS A 373 -22.56 -15.31 0.27
CA LYS A 373 -23.78 -16.09 -0.02
C LYS A 373 -24.48 -15.68 -1.31
N TYR A 374 -24.44 -14.39 -1.66
CA TYR A 374 -25.09 -13.91 -2.87
C TYR A 374 -24.18 -13.97 -4.10
N ALA A 375 -22.86 -13.91 -3.95
CA ALA A 375 -21.92 -14.23 -5.00
C ALA A 375 -22.09 -15.68 -5.46
N ASP A 376 -22.05 -16.66 -4.55
CA ASP A 376 -22.28 -18.08 -4.83
C ASP A 376 -23.59 -18.33 -5.61
N LYS A 377 -24.69 -17.68 -5.16
CA LYS A 377 -25.98 -17.80 -5.84
C LYS A 377 -26.00 -17.22 -7.25
N LEU A 378 -25.24 -16.16 -7.50
CA LEU A 378 -25.13 -15.57 -8.84
C LEU A 378 -24.31 -16.46 -9.76
N GLU A 379 -23.26 -17.09 -9.24
CA GLU A 379 -22.41 -18.05 -9.97
C GLU A 379 -23.15 -19.36 -10.30
N ASP A 380 -23.95 -19.89 -9.38
CA ASP A 380 -24.83 -21.03 -9.63
C ASP A 380 -25.81 -20.80 -10.80
N GLY A 381 -26.08 -19.55 -11.13
CA GLY A 381 -26.86 -19.14 -12.29
C GLY A 381 -28.37 -19.39 -12.17
N GLY A 382 -29.05 -19.30 -13.30
CA GLY A 382 -30.46 -19.57 -13.43
C GLY A 382 -31.30 -18.36 -13.86
N PHE A 383 -32.43 -18.66 -14.52
CA PHE A 383 -33.30 -17.62 -15.05
C PHE A 383 -33.81 -16.68 -13.93
N GLY A 384 -33.56 -15.38 -14.12
CA GLY A 384 -33.98 -14.33 -13.20
C GLY A 384 -33.24 -14.29 -11.84
N ILE A 385 -32.08 -14.94 -11.75
CA ILE A 385 -31.30 -15.00 -10.48
C ILE A 385 -30.89 -13.61 -10.00
N LYS A 386 -30.42 -12.73 -10.87
CA LYS A 386 -30.05 -11.35 -10.51
C LYS A 386 -31.21 -10.60 -9.85
N SER A 387 -32.40 -10.64 -10.41
CA SER A 387 -33.58 -9.98 -9.85
C SER A 387 -33.97 -10.55 -8.48
N ARG A 388 -33.85 -11.87 -8.29
CA ARG A 388 -34.12 -12.54 -7.01
C ARG A 388 -33.08 -12.17 -5.95
N VAL A 389 -31.80 -12.10 -6.33
CA VAL A 389 -30.71 -11.65 -5.46
C VAL A 389 -30.93 -10.20 -5.04
N LEU A 390 -31.23 -9.30 -5.97
CA LEU A 390 -31.50 -7.90 -5.67
C LEU A 390 -32.71 -7.71 -4.74
N ALA A 391 -33.82 -8.43 -4.98
CA ALA A 391 -34.98 -8.39 -4.09
C ALA A 391 -34.67 -8.91 -2.68
N SER A 392 -33.87 -9.97 -2.59
CA SER A 392 -33.43 -10.54 -1.33
C SER A 392 -32.45 -9.63 -0.60
N ALA A 393 -31.54 -8.96 -1.34
CA ALA A 393 -30.63 -7.95 -0.81
C ALA A 393 -31.41 -6.79 -0.18
N ALA A 394 -32.35 -6.21 -0.92
CA ALA A 394 -33.20 -5.12 -0.42
C ALA A 394 -33.95 -5.48 0.87
N LYS A 395 -34.35 -6.75 1.04
CA LYS A 395 -35.05 -7.24 2.25
C LYS A 395 -34.11 -7.47 3.45
N ASN A 396 -32.84 -7.83 3.21
CA ASN A 396 -31.94 -8.28 4.27
C ASN A 396 -30.90 -7.21 4.68
N LEU A 397 -30.52 -6.28 3.80
CA LEU A 397 -29.61 -5.17 4.13
C LEU A 397 -30.05 -4.39 5.38
N PRO A 398 -31.34 -4.05 5.60
CA PRO A 398 -31.78 -3.34 6.81
C PRO A 398 -31.52 -4.08 8.12
N LYS A 399 -31.19 -5.36 8.07
CA LYS A 399 -30.87 -6.16 9.27
C LYS A 399 -29.39 -6.12 9.63
N ILE A 400 -28.57 -5.62 8.70
CA ILE A 400 -27.11 -5.53 8.79
C ILE A 400 -26.70 -4.09 9.08
N ILE A 401 -27.56 -3.12 8.71
CA ILE A 401 -27.31 -1.69 8.85
C ILE A 401 -28.17 -1.13 10.00
N ASN A 402 -27.53 -0.48 10.94
CA ASN A 402 -28.17 0.30 11.99
C ASN A 402 -28.18 1.78 11.57
N GLU A 403 -29.29 2.22 10.98
CA GLU A 403 -29.42 3.60 10.46
C GLU A 403 -29.43 4.66 11.58
N ASP A 404 -29.79 4.26 12.81
CA ASP A 404 -29.82 5.19 13.97
C ASP A 404 -28.40 5.58 14.44
N GLU A 405 -27.40 4.76 14.13
CA GLU A 405 -26.01 4.99 14.44
C GLU A 405 -25.20 5.52 13.23
N ALA A 406 -25.83 5.62 12.07
CA ALA A 406 -25.18 6.13 10.86
C ALA A 406 -25.01 7.67 10.93
N PRO A 407 -23.96 8.21 10.30
CA PRO A 407 -23.77 9.66 10.21
C PRO A 407 -24.99 10.38 9.62
N SER A 408 -25.30 11.57 10.13
CA SER A 408 -26.41 12.39 9.67
C SER A 408 -26.31 12.68 8.16
N GLY A 409 -27.38 12.36 7.43
CA GLY A 409 -27.43 12.58 5.96
C GLY A 409 -26.79 11.48 5.12
N LEU A 410 -26.20 10.44 5.72
CA LEU A 410 -25.67 9.29 5.00
C LEU A 410 -26.74 8.18 4.92
N ASP A 411 -27.38 8.03 3.76
CA ASP A 411 -28.31 6.93 3.49
C ASP A 411 -27.53 5.71 2.97
N MET A 412 -26.90 4.98 3.89
CA MET A 412 -26.04 3.82 3.56
C MET A 412 -26.79 2.71 2.86
N LYS A 413 -28.07 2.53 3.23
CA LYS A 413 -28.94 1.53 2.60
C LYS A 413 -29.22 1.88 1.14
N ARG A 414 -29.51 3.14 0.85
CA ARG A 414 -29.68 3.62 -0.53
C ARG A 414 -28.40 3.43 -1.33
N ILE A 415 -27.25 3.85 -0.78
CA ILE A 415 -25.94 3.73 -1.45
C ILE A 415 -25.67 2.26 -1.82
N LEU A 416 -25.81 1.31 -0.88
CA LEU A 416 -25.59 -0.11 -1.15
C LEU A 416 -26.60 -0.68 -2.16
N LEU A 417 -27.87 -0.31 -2.08
CA LEU A 417 -28.87 -0.73 -3.06
C LEU A 417 -28.60 -0.17 -4.46
N ASP A 418 -28.10 1.05 -4.55
CA ASP A 418 -27.75 1.68 -5.82
C ASP A 418 -26.51 1.01 -6.43
N ILE A 419 -25.48 0.65 -5.64
CA ILE A 419 -24.35 -0.14 -6.09
C ILE A 419 -24.83 -1.48 -6.68
N PHE A 420 -25.73 -2.17 -5.98
CA PHE A 420 -26.27 -3.46 -6.46
C PHE A 420 -27.12 -3.33 -7.73
N ARG A 421 -27.85 -2.23 -7.90
CA ARG A 421 -28.72 -1.99 -9.06
C ARG A 421 -27.95 -1.51 -10.27
N THR A 422 -27.10 -0.52 -10.09
CA THR A 422 -26.40 0.18 -11.18
C THR A 422 -25.12 -0.54 -11.60
N GLN A 423 -24.53 -1.33 -10.68
CA GLN A 423 -23.21 -1.95 -10.86
C GLN A 423 -22.13 -0.89 -11.18
N SER A 424 -22.39 0.36 -10.81
CA SER A 424 -21.57 1.53 -11.11
C SER A 424 -20.76 1.95 -9.90
N TYR A 425 -19.53 2.39 -10.16
CA TYR A 425 -18.69 3.04 -9.15
C TYR A 425 -19.18 4.45 -8.76
N ASP A 426 -20.10 5.05 -9.52
CA ASP A 426 -20.61 6.40 -9.23
C ASP A 426 -21.33 6.45 -7.88
N ALA A 427 -22.08 5.38 -7.52
CA ALA A 427 -22.71 5.26 -6.20
C ALA A 427 -21.68 5.18 -5.05
N LEU A 428 -20.48 4.66 -5.32
CA LEU A 428 -19.36 4.68 -4.37
C LEU A 428 -18.76 6.09 -4.20
N GLY A 429 -18.96 6.98 -5.17
CA GLY A 429 -18.46 8.35 -5.10
C GLY A 429 -19.01 9.09 -3.88
N GLU A 430 -20.31 8.97 -3.59
CA GLU A 430 -20.94 9.57 -2.40
C GLU A 430 -20.38 8.99 -1.09
N PHE A 431 -20.10 7.69 -1.06
CA PHE A 431 -19.43 7.04 0.07
C PHE A 431 -18.03 7.62 0.28
N HIS A 432 -17.20 7.67 -0.78
CA HIS A 432 -15.82 8.12 -0.68
C HIS A 432 -15.67 9.62 -0.37
N VAL A 433 -16.63 10.45 -0.78
CA VAL A 433 -16.60 11.89 -0.46
C VAL A 433 -16.83 12.15 1.03
N ASN A 434 -17.57 11.27 1.70
CA ASN A 434 -17.95 11.43 3.11
C ASN A 434 -17.16 10.54 4.07
N SER A 435 -16.27 9.69 3.56
CA SER A 435 -15.49 8.75 4.37
C SER A 435 -13.99 8.95 4.21
N LEU A 436 -13.24 8.70 5.28
CA LEU A 436 -11.79 8.63 5.29
C LEU A 436 -11.35 7.18 5.50
N LEU A 437 -10.52 6.65 4.60
CA LEU A 437 -9.85 5.37 4.81
C LEU A 437 -8.69 5.57 5.79
N VAL A 438 -8.72 4.87 6.92
CA VAL A 438 -7.58 4.76 7.85
C VAL A 438 -7.03 3.35 7.74
N SER A 439 -5.78 3.21 7.35
CA SER A 439 -5.14 1.92 7.14
C SER A 439 -3.73 1.88 7.72
N CYS A 440 -3.28 0.68 8.05
CA CYS A 440 -1.93 0.38 8.45
C CYS A 440 -1.39 -0.75 7.57
N MET A 441 -0.23 -0.56 6.95
CA MET A 441 0.46 -1.57 6.15
C MET A 441 1.84 -1.84 6.73
N HIS A 442 2.05 -3.06 7.24
CA HIS A 442 3.31 -3.45 7.87
C HIS A 442 4.18 -4.23 6.88
N PHE A 443 5.08 -3.52 6.22
CA PHE A 443 6.09 -4.13 5.34
C PHE A 443 7.17 -4.85 6.15
N MET A 444 7.55 -6.03 5.66
CA MET A 444 8.63 -6.80 6.27
C MET A 444 10.00 -6.20 5.95
N ASP A 445 10.93 -6.47 6.86
CA ASP A 445 12.37 -6.22 6.72
C ASP A 445 13.16 -7.52 7.04
N PRO A 446 14.49 -7.58 6.92
CA PRO A 446 15.25 -8.81 7.16
C PRO A 446 15.08 -9.40 8.56
N PHE A 447 14.63 -8.61 9.56
CA PHE A 447 14.44 -9.08 10.94
C PHE A 447 13.16 -9.89 11.11
N ASN A 448 12.07 -9.52 10.41
CA ASN A 448 10.77 -10.19 10.49
C ASN A 448 10.31 -10.81 9.17
N PHE A 449 11.23 -11.04 8.23
CA PHE A 449 10.94 -11.59 6.92
C PHE A 449 10.34 -12.99 7.00
N ASP A 450 9.30 -13.23 6.21
CA ASP A 450 8.55 -14.47 6.16
C ASP A 450 8.15 -14.78 4.70
N THR A 451 8.58 -15.93 4.19
CA THR A 451 8.33 -16.32 2.81
C THR A 451 6.88 -16.65 2.52
N ASP A 452 6.08 -17.06 3.52
CA ASP A 452 4.65 -17.28 3.31
C ASP A 452 3.96 -15.96 2.96
N ARG A 453 4.27 -14.88 3.71
CA ARG A 453 3.78 -13.54 3.38
C ARG A 453 4.29 -13.02 2.02
N VAL A 454 5.45 -13.48 1.57
CA VAL A 454 5.96 -13.11 0.24
C VAL A 454 5.15 -13.76 -0.86
N LYS A 455 4.75 -15.02 -0.68
CA LYS A 455 3.96 -15.76 -1.68
C LYS A 455 2.59 -15.14 -1.90
N ASP A 456 2.01 -14.55 -0.87
CA ASP A 456 0.71 -13.88 -0.92
C ASP A 456 0.82 -12.37 -1.18
N CYS A 457 1.98 -11.88 -1.61
CA CYS A 457 2.15 -10.45 -1.84
C CYS A 457 1.34 -10.00 -3.07
N VAL A 458 0.63 -8.87 -2.95
CA VAL A 458 -0.15 -8.24 -4.02
C VAL A 458 0.44 -6.90 -4.49
N ILE A 459 1.58 -6.50 -3.92
CA ILE A 459 2.28 -5.24 -4.23
C ILE A 459 3.66 -5.59 -4.80
N HIS A 460 3.89 -5.29 -6.07
CA HIS A 460 5.07 -5.74 -6.76
C HIS A 460 5.80 -4.64 -7.51
N TYR A 461 7.12 -4.72 -7.53
CA TYR A 461 7.96 -3.90 -8.41
C TYR A 461 8.16 -4.58 -9.75
N ALA A 462 7.82 -3.89 -10.83
CA ALA A 462 8.31 -4.25 -12.15
C ALA A 462 9.71 -3.65 -12.35
N VAL A 463 10.65 -4.46 -12.84
CA VAL A 463 12.06 -4.10 -12.98
C VAL A 463 12.54 -4.27 -14.43
N PRO A 464 13.64 -3.61 -14.86
CA PRO A 464 14.06 -3.58 -16.26
C PRO A 464 14.42 -4.94 -16.85
N ASP A 465 14.81 -5.95 -16.05
CA ASP A 465 15.10 -7.30 -16.50
C ASP A 465 13.84 -8.13 -16.84
N GLY A 466 12.64 -7.54 -16.68
CA GLY A 466 11.37 -8.15 -17.00
C GLY A 466 10.69 -8.86 -15.83
N ARG A 467 11.36 -9.02 -14.69
CA ARG A 467 10.75 -9.60 -13.48
C ARG A 467 9.76 -8.65 -12.83
N VAL A 468 8.83 -9.25 -12.10
CA VAL A 468 7.90 -8.57 -11.19
C VAL A 468 8.14 -9.15 -9.80
N ILE A 469 8.68 -8.32 -8.88
CA ILE A 469 9.26 -8.75 -7.59
C ILE A 469 8.40 -8.24 -6.44
N PRO A 470 8.00 -9.09 -5.46
CA PRO A 470 7.27 -8.66 -4.27
C PRO A 470 7.96 -7.54 -3.50
N PHE A 471 7.15 -6.56 -2.99
CA PHE A 471 7.64 -5.33 -2.36
C PHE A 471 8.70 -5.58 -1.28
N CYS A 472 8.38 -6.46 -0.32
CA CYS A 472 9.30 -6.72 0.80
C CYS A 472 10.58 -7.39 0.34
N THR A 473 10.50 -8.31 -0.63
CA THR A 473 11.66 -8.99 -1.20
C THR A 473 12.55 -8.03 -1.99
N MET A 474 11.94 -7.16 -2.81
CA MET A 474 12.67 -6.12 -3.55
C MET A 474 13.49 -5.25 -2.59
N ASN A 475 12.85 -4.72 -1.55
CA ASN A 475 13.48 -3.77 -0.64
C ASN A 475 14.48 -4.42 0.34
N SER A 476 14.30 -5.68 0.69
CA SER A 476 15.21 -6.40 1.59
C SER A 476 16.41 -7.02 0.88
N ILE A 477 16.26 -7.45 -0.39
CA ILE A 477 17.27 -8.29 -1.06
C ILE A 477 17.72 -7.70 -2.39
N TYR A 478 16.80 -7.33 -3.28
CA TYR A 478 17.10 -7.15 -4.71
C TYR A 478 17.40 -5.72 -5.15
N ARG A 479 16.94 -4.72 -4.42
CA ARG A 479 17.04 -3.31 -4.83
C ARG A 479 18.44 -2.91 -5.24
N GLN A 480 19.42 -3.15 -4.38
CA GLN A 480 20.81 -2.75 -4.66
C GLN A 480 21.37 -3.45 -5.90
N GLY A 481 21.10 -4.76 -6.06
CA GLY A 481 21.56 -5.52 -7.23
C GLY A 481 20.95 -5.03 -8.54
N ILE A 482 19.63 -4.78 -8.55
CA ILE A 482 18.91 -4.24 -9.71
C ILE A 482 19.42 -2.83 -10.06
N GLU A 483 19.54 -1.95 -9.08
CA GLU A 483 20.08 -0.61 -9.32
C GLU A 483 21.50 -0.66 -9.83
N ASP A 484 22.37 -1.51 -9.29
CA ASP A 484 23.78 -1.65 -9.74
C ASP A 484 23.88 -2.19 -11.17
N GLU A 485 23.02 -3.13 -11.55
CA GLU A 485 23.02 -3.76 -12.88
C GLU A 485 22.53 -2.77 -13.98
N PHE A 486 21.47 -2.03 -13.69
CA PHE A 486 20.82 -1.13 -14.68
C PHE A 486 21.19 0.34 -14.51
N SER A 487 22.17 0.67 -13.68
CA SER A 487 22.68 2.04 -13.51
C SER A 487 23.81 2.35 -14.46
N VAL A 488 23.89 3.63 -14.84
CA VAL A 488 25.04 4.20 -15.55
C VAL A 488 25.82 5.14 -14.63
N PRO A 489 27.14 5.36 -14.86
CA PRO A 489 27.89 6.39 -14.15
C PRO A 489 27.24 7.76 -14.32
N LEU A 490 27.15 8.54 -13.24
CA LEU A 490 26.45 9.85 -13.26
C LEU A 490 27.03 10.79 -14.32
N ASN A 491 28.36 10.76 -14.54
CA ASN A 491 29.07 11.60 -15.50
C ASN A 491 28.74 11.26 -16.97
N GLN A 492 28.38 10.03 -17.27
CA GLN A 492 28.12 9.58 -18.63
C GLN A 492 26.77 10.10 -19.17
N LYS A 493 25.73 10.11 -18.34
CA LYS A 493 24.40 10.60 -18.76
C LYS A 493 24.31 12.12 -18.81
N MET A 494 25.09 12.84 -18.02
CA MET A 494 25.22 14.31 -18.14
C MET A 494 25.83 14.70 -19.48
N THR A 495 26.82 13.96 -19.98
CA THR A 495 27.44 14.20 -21.29
C THR A 495 26.44 13.92 -22.42
N GLU A 496 25.71 12.80 -22.38
CA GLU A 496 24.69 12.47 -23.41
C GLU A 496 23.50 13.43 -23.41
N PHE A 497 23.16 14.00 -22.26
CA PHE A 497 22.08 14.99 -22.14
C PHE A 497 22.51 16.35 -22.69
N ASN A 498 23.73 16.81 -22.39
CA ASN A 498 24.29 18.03 -22.90
C ASN A 498 24.53 17.98 -24.43
N ASP A 499 24.95 16.83 -24.96
CA ASP A 499 25.08 16.59 -26.41
C ASP A 499 23.73 16.63 -27.15
N LYS A 500 22.63 16.18 -26.51
CA LYS A 500 21.31 16.24 -27.12
C LYS A 500 20.57 17.55 -26.96
N THR A 501 20.88 18.34 -25.93
CA THR A 501 20.13 19.58 -25.61
C THR A 501 20.87 20.85 -25.93
N GLY A 502 22.19 20.80 -26.11
CA GLY A 502 23.03 21.97 -26.44
C GLY A 502 23.01 23.09 -25.39
N LYS A 503 22.66 22.79 -24.14
CA LYS A 503 22.60 23.78 -23.05
C LYS A 503 23.39 23.29 -21.85
N GLU A 504 24.33 24.15 -21.42
CA GLU A 504 24.92 24.05 -20.08
C GLU A 504 23.84 24.43 -19.05
N GLU A 505 23.54 23.51 -18.11
CA GLU A 505 22.66 23.82 -16.97
C GLU A 505 23.47 24.62 -15.94
N GLU A 506 23.08 25.86 -15.67
CA GLU A 506 23.45 26.57 -14.46
C GLU A 506 22.77 25.88 -13.29
N ASP A 507 23.55 25.43 -12.29
CA ASP A 507 23.09 24.87 -11.04
C ASP A 507 22.25 25.90 -10.28
N GLU A 508 20.92 25.76 -10.24
CA GLU A 508 20.08 26.48 -9.29
C GLU A 508 19.99 25.62 -7.97
N ASP A 509 20.64 26.17 -6.94
CA ASP A 509 20.64 25.75 -5.53
C ASP A 509 19.22 25.67 -4.90
#